data_b76cae12b1ffe9a7de02f45438c79259
#
_entry.id   b76cae12b1ffe9a7de02f45438c79259
#
_cell.length_a   1.000
_cell.length_b   1.000
_cell.length_c   1.000
_cell.angle_alpha   90.00
_cell.angle_beta   90.00
_cell.angle_gamma   90.00
#
_symmetry.space_group_name_H-M   'P 1'
#
loop_
_entity.id
_entity.type
_entity.pdbx_description
1 polymer ?
#
loop_
_entity_poly.entity_id
_entity_poly.type
_entity_poly.pdbx_seq_one_letter_code
_entity_poly.pdbx_strand_id
1 'polypeptide(L)'
;MSFVHPAELEFARFLDYYRIRWSYEPVSFPIAWEGGRVTEMFTPDFYLPEHHLYVELTTMKQSLVTPKNRKLRRLRELYPDINAKLLYRKDYEQLLAQAGYAHQQLHNLRRQQIQQILISPTELESRVRSLGRRISRDYRGQSVVLVGVLKGITFFLADLARQVSVPIAIDYLGLARYYTGEKAPERKRVRIERDLDYPIEGRHVLVIEDIVNTGVTLGFVLDVLRGRHPASLEVVTLLDRPGRRITSVEAKYVGFEIPNDYVVGYGLDYRELYRNLPFVCILKPSVYNAQKPAQGEPGEAITQSAAQA
;
A
#
# COMPACT_ATOMS: atom_id res chain seq x y z
N MET A 1 4.36 -20.33 16.83
CA MET A 1 5.36 -20.91 15.93
C MET A 1 6.54 -19.96 15.89
N SER A 2 7.75 -20.41 16.13
CA SER A 2 8.95 -19.57 16.15
C SER A 2 9.78 -19.92 14.92
N PHE A 3 9.94 -18.97 13.98
CA PHE A 3 10.80 -19.14 12.82
C PHE A 3 12.26 -18.84 13.18
N VAL A 4 13.19 -19.58 12.60
CA VAL A 4 14.62 -19.40 12.88
C VAL A 4 15.18 -18.18 12.12
N HIS A 5 14.63 -17.90 10.93
CA HIS A 5 15.10 -16.79 10.09
C HIS A 5 13.96 -15.86 9.64
N PRO A 6 14.18 -14.52 9.57
CA PRO A 6 13.15 -13.57 9.10
C PRO A 6 12.56 -13.89 7.73
N ALA A 7 13.34 -14.45 6.80
CA ALA A 7 12.88 -14.87 5.48
C ALA A 7 11.81 -15.98 5.53
N GLU A 8 11.89 -16.87 6.51
CA GLU A 8 10.89 -17.93 6.71
C GLU A 8 9.56 -17.34 7.13
N LEU A 9 9.56 -16.37 8.06
CA LEU A 9 8.36 -15.64 8.45
C LEU A 9 7.73 -14.89 7.26
N GLU A 10 8.54 -14.27 6.43
CA GLU A 10 8.07 -13.56 5.25
C GLU A 10 7.47 -14.51 4.21
N PHE A 11 8.08 -15.67 4.01
CA PHE A 11 7.55 -16.71 3.11
C PHE A 11 6.27 -17.34 3.66
N ALA A 12 6.18 -17.59 4.95
CA ALA A 12 4.94 -18.05 5.58
C ALA A 12 3.78 -17.07 5.36
N ARG A 13 4.01 -15.76 5.57
CA ARG A 13 3.03 -14.72 5.28
C ARG A 13 2.63 -14.65 3.81
N PHE A 14 3.55 -14.88 2.90
CA PHE A 14 3.28 -14.99 1.48
C PHE A 14 2.34 -16.16 1.19
N LEU A 15 2.63 -17.35 1.74
CA LEU A 15 1.79 -18.53 1.56
C LEU A 15 0.38 -18.31 2.14
N ASP A 16 0.28 -17.70 3.32
CA ASP A 16 -1.01 -17.34 3.95
C ASP A 16 -1.83 -16.37 3.10
N TYR A 17 -1.17 -15.35 2.53
CA TYR A 17 -1.84 -14.38 1.65
C TYR A 17 -2.48 -15.04 0.42
N TYR A 18 -1.75 -15.99 -0.21
CA TYR A 18 -2.29 -16.76 -1.35
C TYR A 18 -3.16 -17.94 -0.93
N ARG A 19 -3.43 -18.09 0.38
CA ARG A 19 -4.20 -19.21 0.94
C ARG A 19 -3.64 -20.58 0.54
N ILE A 20 -2.32 -20.67 0.36
CA ILE A 20 -1.61 -21.92 0.12
C ILE A 20 -1.38 -22.58 1.48
N ARG A 21 -1.88 -23.79 1.66
CA ARG A 21 -1.64 -24.55 2.89
C ARG A 21 -0.17 -24.94 2.98
N TRP A 22 0.38 -24.83 4.17
CA TRP A 22 1.77 -25.17 4.44
C TRP A 22 1.96 -25.70 5.86
N SER A 23 3.07 -26.43 6.07
CA SER A 23 3.60 -26.79 7.38
C SER A 23 5.09 -26.45 7.47
N TYR A 24 5.51 -26.02 8.64
CA TYR A 24 6.89 -25.61 8.91
C TYR A 24 7.67 -26.81 9.46
N GLU A 25 8.87 -27.08 8.93
CA GLU A 25 9.75 -28.19 9.31
C GLU A 25 9.00 -29.52 9.51
N PRO A 26 8.21 -29.97 8.54
CA PRO A 26 7.22 -31.05 8.75
C PRO A 26 7.84 -32.40 8.99
N VAL A 27 9.04 -32.65 8.41
CA VAL A 27 9.73 -33.94 8.45
C VAL A 27 11.23 -33.76 8.19
N SER A 28 12.03 -34.61 8.84
CA SER A 28 13.47 -34.68 8.62
C SER A 28 13.83 -35.98 7.88
N PHE A 29 14.61 -35.85 6.81
CA PHE A 29 15.04 -36.97 5.97
C PHE A 29 16.49 -37.35 6.31
N PRO A 30 16.80 -38.59 6.71
CA PRO A 30 18.17 -39.05 6.84
C PRO A 30 18.86 -39.08 5.48
N ILE A 31 20.01 -38.44 5.33
CA ILE A 31 20.74 -38.34 4.06
C ILE A 31 22.17 -38.89 4.10
N ALA A 32 22.70 -39.22 5.28
CA ALA A 32 23.97 -39.93 5.46
C ALA A 32 23.97 -40.82 6.68
N TRP A 33 24.74 -41.91 6.60
CA TRP A 33 24.90 -42.91 7.69
C TRP A 33 26.36 -43.32 7.80
N GLU A 34 26.75 -43.65 9.03
CA GLU A 34 28.07 -44.25 9.35
C GLU A 34 27.85 -45.33 10.40
N GLY A 35 28.31 -46.53 10.11
CA GLY A 35 28.13 -47.69 11.02
C GLY A 35 26.67 -48.00 11.37
N GLY A 36 25.74 -47.74 10.45
CA GLY A 36 24.29 -47.93 10.66
C GLY A 36 23.57 -46.80 11.45
N ARG A 37 24.33 -45.78 11.89
CA ARG A 37 23.75 -44.59 12.56
C ARG A 37 23.62 -43.45 11.59
N VAL A 38 22.53 -42.70 11.70
CA VAL A 38 22.30 -41.49 10.91
C VAL A 38 23.29 -40.41 11.37
N THR A 39 24.06 -39.87 10.42
CA THR A 39 25.06 -38.82 10.66
C THR A 39 24.65 -37.46 10.07
N GLU A 40 23.76 -37.43 9.10
CA GLU A 40 23.27 -36.20 8.50
C GLU A 40 21.79 -36.27 8.17
N MET A 41 21.08 -35.20 8.47
CA MET A 41 19.66 -35.04 8.20
C MET A 41 19.43 -33.84 7.27
N PHE A 42 18.36 -33.89 6.49
CA PHE A 42 17.82 -32.74 5.76
C PHE A 42 16.39 -32.47 6.24
N THR A 43 16.18 -31.27 6.79
CA THR A 43 14.88 -30.80 7.25
C THR A 43 14.50 -29.60 6.39
N PRO A 44 13.60 -29.73 5.42
CA PRO A 44 13.14 -28.60 4.62
C PRO A 44 12.33 -27.63 5.48
N ASP A 45 12.45 -26.32 5.20
CA ASP A 45 11.76 -25.27 5.96
C ASP A 45 10.22 -25.37 5.84
N PHE A 46 9.70 -25.71 4.63
CA PHE A 46 8.26 -25.77 4.37
C PHE A 46 7.86 -27.01 3.58
N TYR A 47 6.62 -27.46 3.81
CA TYR A 47 5.91 -28.38 2.95
C TYR A 47 4.59 -27.80 2.49
N LEU A 48 4.32 -27.88 1.18
CA LEU A 48 3.11 -27.38 0.52
C LEU A 48 2.27 -28.60 0.08
N PRO A 49 1.24 -28.99 0.87
CA PRO A 49 0.50 -30.26 0.63
C PRO A 49 -0.17 -30.31 -0.74
N GLU A 50 -0.77 -29.21 -1.18
CA GLU A 50 -1.50 -29.13 -2.46
C GLU A 50 -0.59 -29.29 -3.69
N HIS A 51 0.71 -29.04 -3.51
CA HIS A 51 1.71 -29.12 -4.57
C HIS A 51 2.66 -30.30 -4.40
N HIS A 52 2.50 -31.10 -3.33
CA HIS A 52 3.43 -32.15 -2.94
C HIS A 52 4.89 -31.68 -3.00
N LEU A 53 5.16 -30.47 -2.48
CA LEU A 53 6.43 -29.77 -2.63
C LEU A 53 7.05 -29.41 -1.28
N TYR A 54 8.28 -29.85 -1.07
CA TYR A 54 9.13 -29.36 0.02
C TYR A 54 9.95 -28.17 -0.46
N VAL A 55 10.03 -27.13 0.37
CA VAL A 55 10.78 -25.89 0.08
C VAL A 55 11.83 -25.66 1.15
N GLU A 56 13.03 -25.43 0.72
CA GLU A 56 14.16 -24.97 1.53
C GLU A 56 14.51 -23.56 1.10
N LEU A 57 14.57 -22.61 2.03
CA LEU A 57 14.93 -21.23 1.76
C LEU A 57 16.42 -20.99 2.01
N THR A 58 17.02 -20.13 1.23
CA THR A 58 18.37 -19.65 1.49
C THR A 58 18.56 -18.18 1.17
N THR A 59 19.07 -17.45 2.15
CA THR A 59 19.41 -16.03 2.03
C THR A 59 20.87 -15.81 1.67
N MET A 60 21.67 -16.87 1.61
CA MET A 60 23.09 -16.80 1.28
C MET A 60 23.32 -16.53 -0.22
N LYS A 61 24.46 -15.90 -0.55
CA LYS A 61 24.91 -15.77 -1.93
C LYS A 61 25.09 -17.17 -2.54
N GLN A 62 24.75 -17.32 -3.81
CA GLN A 62 24.75 -18.61 -4.53
C GLN A 62 26.11 -19.38 -4.42
N SER A 63 27.23 -18.67 -4.33
CA SER A 63 28.57 -19.25 -4.15
C SER A 63 28.81 -19.89 -2.77
N LEU A 64 28.02 -19.56 -1.75
CA LEU A 64 28.15 -20.04 -0.37
C LEU A 64 27.14 -21.15 -0.02
N VAL A 65 26.31 -21.59 -0.97
CA VAL A 65 25.19 -22.53 -0.76
C VAL A 65 25.56 -23.98 -1.06
N THR A 66 26.84 -24.28 -1.26
CA THR A 66 27.34 -25.61 -1.59
C THR A 66 26.85 -26.71 -0.63
N PRO A 67 26.81 -26.52 0.70
CA PRO A 67 26.28 -27.54 1.63
C PRO A 67 24.82 -27.85 1.45
N LYS A 68 23.95 -26.82 1.30
CA LYS A 68 22.50 -27.00 1.07
C LYS A 68 22.23 -27.69 -0.26
N ASN A 69 22.92 -27.30 -1.32
CA ASN A 69 22.82 -27.95 -2.63
C ASN A 69 23.27 -29.44 -2.59
N ARG A 70 24.35 -29.76 -1.86
CA ARG A 70 24.78 -31.12 -1.65
C ARG A 70 23.72 -31.95 -0.93
N LYS A 71 23.15 -31.43 0.16
CA LYS A 71 22.07 -32.08 0.91
C LYS A 71 20.83 -32.34 0.03
N LEU A 72 20.42 -31.34 -0.74
CA LEU A 72 19.27 -31.47 -1.62
C LEU A 72 19.52 -32.49 -2.75
N ARG A 73 20.73 -32.52 -3.32
CA ARG A 73 21.11 -33.55 -4.30
C ARG A 73 21.04 -34.92 -3.67
N ARG A 74 21.62 -35.09 -2.48
CA ARG A 74 21.59 -36.35 -1.75
C ARG A 74 20.18 -36.81 -1.40
N LEU A 75 19.31 -35.87 -1.03
CA LEU A 75 17.90 -36.17 -0.80
C LEU A 75 17.26 -36.77 -2.07
N ARG A 76 17.45 -36.15 -3.23
CA ARG A 76 16.87 -36.61 -4.50
C ARG A 76 17.39 -37.98 -4.94
N GLU A 77 18.65 -38.28 -4.63
CA GLU A 77 19.23 -39.60 -4.92
C GLU A 77 18.61 -40.70 -4.04
N LEU A 78 18.35 -40.40 -2.77
CA LEU A 78 17.84 -41.37 -1.80
C LEU A 78 16.31 -41.49 -1.81
N TYR A 79 15.61 -40.39 -2.15
CA TYR A 79 14.16 -40.27 -2.12
C TYR A 79 13.67 -39.68 -3.44
N PRO A 80 13.69 -40.42 -4.55
CA PRO A 80 13.38 -39.91 -5.88
C PRO A 80 11.94 -39.40 -6.01
N ASP A 81 11.01 -39.89 -5.18
CA ASP A 81 9.60 -39.47 -5.16
C ASP A 81 9.38 -38.17 -4.39
N ILE A 82 10.38 -37.67 -3.68
CA ILE A 82 10.29 -36.43 -2.92
C ILE A 82 10.59 -35.22 -3.82
N ASN A 83 9.56 -34.41 -4.08
CA ASN A 83 9.72 -33.16 -4.79
C ASN A 83 10.20 -32.08 -3.82
N ALA A 84 11.49 -31.72 -3.90
CA ALA A 84 12.09 -30.70 -3.05
C ALA A 84 12.82 -29.64 -3.89
N LYS A 85 12.61 -28.36 -3.54
CA LYS A 85 13.24 -27.20 -4.19
C LYS A 85 13.97 -26.33 -3.18
N LEU A 86 15.14 -25.85 -3.62
CA LEU A 86 15.88 -24.79 -2.94
C LEU A 86 15.49 -23.47 -3.59
N LEU A 87 14.91 -22.58 -2.83
CA LEU A 87 14.62 -21.20 -3.26
C LEU A 87 15.73 -20.28 -2.75
N TYR A 88 16.46 -19.73 -3.69
CA TYR A 88 17.45 -18.70 -3.39
C TYR A 88 16.76 -17.37 -3.14
N ARG A 89 17.43 -16.49 -2.42
CA ARG A 89 16.94 -15.13 -2.15
C ARG A 89 16.43 -14.45 -3.41
N LYS A 90 17.14 -14.57 -4.53
CA LYS A 90 16.74 -13.98 -5.82
C LYS A 90 15.45 -14.60 -6.37
N ASP A 91 15.29 -15.92 -6.29
CA ASP A 91 14.11 -16.63 -6.78
C ASP A 91 12.89 -16.30 -5.93
N TYR A 92 13.09 -16.24 -4.62
CA TYR A 92 12.09 -15.86 -3.65
C TYR A 92 11.67 -14.37 -3.84
N GLU A 93 12.62 -13.45 -3.97
CA GLU A 93 12.35 -12.04 -4.29
C GLU A 93 11.62 -11.88 -5.63
N GLN A 94 11.93 -12.70 -6.63
CA GLN A 94 11.26 -12.70 -7.92
C GLN A 94 9.83 -13.25 -7.84
N LEU A 95 9.59 -14.30 -7.06
CA LEU A 95 8.25 -14.83 -6.79
C LEU A 95 7.39 -13.79 -6.06
N LEU A 96 7.94 -13.14 -5.05
CA LEU A 96 7.28 -12.05 -4.33
C LEU A 96 6.99 -10.87 -5.26
N ALA A 97 7.92 -10.56 -6.18
CA ALA A 97 7.77 -9.51 -7.17
C ALA A 97 6.64 -9.80 -8.16
N GLN A 98 6.62 -11.01 -8.74
CA GLN A 98 5.58 -11.42 -9.69
C GLN A 98 4.19 -11.51 -9.06
N ALA A 99 4.14 -11.81 -7.77
CA ALA A 99 2.91 -11.90 -7.01
C ALA A 99 2.41 -10.55 -6.45
N GLY A 100 2.96 -9.42 -6.88
CA GLY A 100 2.63 -8.09 -6.32
C GLY A 100 3.36 -7.77 -5.00
N TYR A 101 4.16 -8.71 -4.48
CA TYR A 101 5.07 -8.51 -3.36
C TYR A 101 6.42 -7.89 -3.79
N ALA A 102 6.53 -7.37 -5.02
CA ALA A 102 7.67 -6.57 -5.52
C ALA A 102 8.02 -5.38 -4.62
N HIS A 103 7.17 -5.14 -3.63
CA HIS A 103 7.39 -4.16 -2.59
C HIS A 103 8.63 -4.42 -1.73
N GLN A 104 9.21 -5.63 -1.72
CA GLN A 104 10.28 -5.90 -0.78
C GLN A 104 11.65 -5.33 -1.17
N GLN A 105 11.97 -5.21 -2.47
CA GLN A 105 13.19 -4.47 -2.84
C GLN A 105 13.02 -2.95 -2.66
N LEU A 106 11.86 -2.41 -2.99
CA LEU A 106 11.45 -1.06 -2.60
C LEU A 106 11.34 -0.94 -1.07
N HIS A 107 10.90 -1.99 -0.39
CA HIS A 107 10.77 -2.10 1.06
C HIS A 107 12.13 -2.03 1.78
N ASN A 108 13.16 -2.73 1.29
CA ASN A 108 14.47 -2.73 1.95
C ASN A 108 15.21 -1.38 1.80
N LEU A 109 15.08 -0.72 0.64
CA LEU A 109 15.62 0.63 0.44
C LEU A 109 14.83 1.70 1.20
N ARG A 110 13.53 1.48 1.44
CA ARG A 110 12.61 2.46 2.04
C ARG A 110 12.21 2.14 3.48
N ARG A 111 12.43 0.91 3.99
CA ARG A 111 12.27 0.58 5.42
C ARG A 111 13.08 1.51 6.32
N GLN A 112 14.25 1.92 5.87
CA GLN A 112 15.06 2.91 6.60
C GLN A 112 14.39 4.29 6.66
N GLN A 113 13.46 4.59 5.75
CA GLN A 113 12.74 5.87 5.63
C GLN A 113 11.38 5.86 6.34
N ILE A 114 10.83 4.67 6.61
CA ILE A 114 9.58 4.49 7.34
C ILE A 114 9.88 4.50 8.84
N GLN A 115 9.14 5.31 9.58
CA GLN A 115 9.22 5.35 11.03
C GLN A 115 8.39 4.22 11.65
N GLN A 116 7.12 4.12 11.23
CA GLN A 116 6.19 3.07 11.67
C GLN A 116 5.05 2.89 10.67
N ILE A 117 4.44 1.71 10.68
CA ILE A 117 3.16 1.47 10.00
C ILE A 117 2.07 2.02 10.92
N LEU A 118 1.28 2.96 10.41
CA LEU A 118 0.19 3.59 11.15
C LEU A 118 -1.11 2.79 11.02
N ILE A 119 -1.40 2.29 9.81
CA ILE A 119 -2.60 1.50 9.51
C ILE A 119 -2.18 0.33 8.62
N SER A 120 -2.43 -0.87 9.08
CA SER A 120 -2.11 -2.11 8.38
C SER A 120 -3.07 -2.37 7.20
N PRO A 121 -2.72 -3.27 6.25
CA PRO A 121 -3.60 -3.66 5.15
C PRO A 121 -4.94 -4.24 5.64
N THR A 122 -4.91 -5.04 6.70
CA THR A 122 -6.10 -5.66 7.28
C THR A 122 -7.06 -4.63 7.90
N GLU A 123 -6.51 -3.62 8.58
CA GLU A 123 -7.31 -2.52 9.12
C GLU A 123 -7.93 -1.68 8.01
N LEU A 124 -7.17 -1.37 6.94
CA LEU A 124 -7.68 -0.68 5.76
C LEU A 124 -8.84 -1.45 5.13
N GLU A 125 -8.65 -2.74 4.83
CA GLU A 125 -9.70 -3.58 4.25
C GLU A 125 -10.97 -3.62 5.11
N SER A 126 -10.82 -3.83 6.41
CA SER A 126 -11.93 -3.87 7.36
C SER A 126 -12.69 -2.55 7.39
N ARG A 127 -11.97 -1.43 7.42
CA ARG A 127 -12.56 -0.09 7.47
C ARG A 127 -13.26 0.27 6.17
N VAL A 128 -12.64 0.01 5.02
CA VAL A 128 -13.24 0.26 3.69
C VAL A 128 -14.53 -0.55 3.52
N ARG A 129 -14.54 -1.82 3.94
CA ARG A 129 -15.74 -2.67 3.96
C ARG A 129 -16.83 -2.09 4.86
N SER A 130 -16.48 -1.56 6.02
CA SER A 130 -17.41 -0.90 6.93
C SER A 130 -18.03 0.36 6.33
N LEU A 131 -17.21 1.21 5.69
CA LEU A 131 -17.66 2.41 4.98
C LEU A 131 -18.62 2.05 3.84
N GLY A 132 -18.27 1.07 3.01
CA GLY A 132 -19.11 0.62 1.89
C GLY A 132 -20.48 0.12 2.37
N ARG A 133 -20.54 -0.66 3.46
CA ARG A 133 -21.82 -1.09 4.06
C ARG A 133 -22.63 0.07 4.59
N ARG A 134 -22.01 1.07 5.23
CA ARG A 134 -22.69 2.25 5.74
C ARG A 134 -23.29 3.07 4.60
N ILE A 135 -22.51 3.34 3.54
CA ILE A 135 -22.97 4.04 2.34
C ILE A 135 -24.12 3.29 1.68
N SER A 136 -24.00 1.97 1.50
CA SER A 136 -25.06 1.14 0.90
C SER A 136 -26.37 1.18 1.67
N ARG A 137 -26.30 1.24 2.99
CA ARG A 137 -27.49 1.38 3.84
C ARG A 137 -28.12 2.77 3.71
N ASP A 138 -27.30 3.83 3.76
CA ASP A 138 -27.76 5.20 3.78
C ASP A 138 -28.37 5.64 2.44
N TYR A 139 -27.92 5.01 1.33
CA TYR A 139 -28.40 5.24 -0.04
C TYR A 139 -29.24 4.09 -0.61
N ARG A 140 -29.88 3.28 0.25
CA ARG A 140 -30.71 2.17 -0.20
C ARG A 140 -31.82 2.63 -1.15
N GLY A 141 -31.92 1.98 -2.33
CA GLY A 141 -32.91 2.33 -3.36
C GLY A 141 -32.54 3.55 -4.22
N GLN A 142 -31.35 4.11 -4.02
CA GLN A 142 -30.83 5.26 -4.77
C GLN A 142 -29.56 4.87 -5.54
N SER A 143 -29.23 5.66 -6.55
CA SER A 143 -27.92 5.59 -7.23
C SER A 143 -27.02 6.72 -6.76
N VAL A 144 -25.72 6.48 -6.70
CA VAL A 144 -24.73 7.44 -6.19
C VAL A 144 -23.61 7.67 -7.21
N VAL A 145 -23.15 8.90 -7.34
CA VAL A 145 -21.94 9.26 -8.09
C VAL A 145 -20.77 9.37 -7.10
N LEU A 146 -19.76 8.54 -7.28
CA LEU A 146 -18.50 8.65 -6.56
C LEU A 146 -17.56 9.57 -7.35
N VAL A 147 -17.29 10.76 -6.83
CA VAL A 147 -16.39 11.73 -7.45
C VAL A 147 -15.06 11.70 -6.73
N GLY A 148 -14.03 11.17 -7.40
CA GLY A 148 -12.70 11.08 -6.83
C GLY A 148 -11.81 12.27 -7.20
N VAL A 149 -11.07 12.82 -6.23
CA VAL A 149 -10.07 13.86 -6.49
C VAL A 149 -8.69 13.21 -6.71
N LEU A 150 -8.20 13.26 -7.97
CA LEU A 150 -6.96 12.62 -8.38
C LEU A 150 -5.73 13.31 -7.74
N LYS A 151 -4.61 12.55 -7.47
CA LYS A 151 -4.31 11.13 -7.81
C LYS A 151 -4.43 10.20 -6.59
N GLY A 152 -4.31 10.72 -5.37
CA GLY A 152 -4.15 9.95 -4.12
C GLY A 152 -5.26 8.93 -3.84
N ILE A 153 -6.47 9.23 -4.28
CA ILE A 153 -7.67 8.41 -4.00
C ILE A 153 -7.72 7.09 -4.76
N THR A 154 -6.82 6.84 -5.72
CA THR A 154 -6.95 5.76 -6.72
C THR A 154 -7.22 4.39 -6.09
N PHE A 155 -6.46 4.02 -5.05
CA PHE A 155 -6.63 2.73 -4.37
C PHE A 155 -7.88 2.73 -3.48
N PHE A 156 -8.07 3.78 -2.68
CA PHE A 156 -9.21 3.89 -1.79
C PHE A 156 -10.55 3.88 -2.55
N LEU A 157 -10.66 4.66 -3.62
CA LEU A 157 -11.88 4.71 -4.44
C LEU A 157 -12.17 3.33 -5.07
N ALA A 158 -11.17 2.67 -5.63
CA ALA A 158 -11.33 1.37 -6.26
C ALA A 158 -11.78 0.30 -5.25
N ASP A 159 -11.21 0.31 -4.05
CA ASP A 159 -11.59 -0.64 -3.00
C ASP A 159 -12.95 -0.32 -2.40
N LEU A 160 -13.27 0.96 -2.17
CA LEU A 160 -14.57 1.40 -1.66
C LEU A 160 -15.70 1.07 -2.64
N ALA A 161 -15.51 1.36 -3.93
CA ALA A 161 -16.50 1.12 -4.97
C ALA A 161 -16.97 -0.36 -5.00
N ARG A 162 -16.03 -1.30 -4.80
CA ARG A 162 -16.33 -2.74 -4.73
C ARG A 162 -17.10 -3.15 -3.46
N GLN A 163 -17.12 -2.31 -2.43
CA GLN A 163 -17.85 -2.58 -1.17
C GLN A 163 -19.23 -1.91 -1.12
N VAL A 164 -19.56 -1.04 -2.08
CA VAL A 164 -20.86 -0.39 -2.19
C VAL A 164 -21.80 -1.27 -3.01
N SER A 165 -22.96 -1.61 -2.47
CA SER A 165 -23.95 -2.53 -3.09
C SER A 165 -25.09 -1.83 -3.81
N VAL A 166 -25.21 -0.50 -3.72
CA VAL A 166 -26.16 0.29 -4.52
C VAL A 166 -25.55 0.62 -5.89
N PRO A 167 -26.35 0.93 -6.92
CA PRO A 167 -25.82 1.35 -8.22
C PRO A 167 -24.93 2.59 -8.09
N ILE A 168 -23.73 2.53 -8.64
CA ILE A 168 -22.77 3.64 -8.62
C ILE A 168 -22.34 4.04 -10.03
N ALA A 169 -22.04 5.33 -10.19
CA ALA A 169 -21.21 5.85 -11.25
C ALA A 169 -19.90 6.38 -10.64
N ILE A 170 -18.79 6.32 -11.36
CA ILE A 170 -17.50 6.84 -10.92
C ILE A 170 -17.07 7.93 -11.88
N ASP A 171 -16.63 9.05 -11.34
CA ASP A 171 -16.06 10.15 -12.10
C ASP A 171 -14.91 10.79 -11.32
N TYR A 172 -14.09 11.59 -11.99
CA TYR A 172 -12.86 12.12 -11.42
C TYR A 172 -12.70 13.61 -11.67
N LEU A 173 -12.25 14.32 -10.63
CA LEU A 173 -11.73 15.68 -10.75
C LEU A 173 -10.20 15.67 -10.71
N GLY A 174 -9.57 16.33 -11.67
CA GLY A 174 -8.14 16.64 -11.65
C GLY A 174 -7.92 18.08 -11.19
N LEU A 175 -7.09 18.27 -10.17
CA LEU A 175 -6.77 19.59 -9.63
C LEU A 175 -5.30 19.92 -9.89
N ALA A 176 -5.03 21.12 -10.40
CA ALA A 176 -3.70 21.71 -10.34
C ALA A 176 -3.62 22.78 -9.27
N ARG A 177 -2.46 22.84 -8.66
CA ARG A 177 -2.05 23.95 -7.81
C ARG A 177 -1.04 24.77 -8.57
N TYR A 178 -1.29 26.06 -8.75
CA TYR A 178 -0.33 26.95 -9.39
C TYR A 178 -0.04 28.18 -8.52
N TYR A 179 1.17 28.69 -8.71
CA TYR A 179 1.59 29.91 -8.04
C TYR A 179 1.32 31.09 -8.96
N THR A 180 0.66 32.12 -8.47
CA THR A 180 0.44 33.35 -9.24
C THR A 180 1.46 34.40 -8.83
N GLY A 181 2.40 34.71 -9.78
CA GLY A 181 3.33 35.83 -9.71
C GLY A 181 4.63 35.59 -8.93
N GLU A 182 5.71 36.21 -9.40
CA GLU A 182 7.07 36.08 -8.87
C GLU A 182 7.26 36.64 -7.43
N LYS A 183 6.25 37.31 -6.86
CA LYS A 183 6.38 37.98 -5.55
C LYS A 183 5.31 37.62 -4.53
N ALA A 184 4.49 36.58 -4.74
CA ALA A 184 3.47 36.21 -3.78
C ALA A 184 3.50 34.73 -3.42
N PRO A 185 4.33 34.29 -2.44
CA PRO A 185 4.35 32.90 -1.98
C PRO A 185 3.06 32.47 -1.25
N GLU A 186 2.12 33.38 -1.02
CA GLU A 186 1.00 33.14 -0.08
C GLU A 186 -0.35 32.78 -0.72
N ARG A 187 -0.49 32.82 -2.04
CA ARG A 187 -1.77 32.49 -2.70
C ARG A 187 -1.64 31.33 -3.69
N LYS A 188 -1.61 30.12 -3.15
CA LYS A 188 -1.83 28.91 -3.94
C LYS A 188 -3.29 28.92 -4.43
N ARG A 189 -3.51 29.08 -5.73
CA ARG A 189 -4.84 28.91 -6.31
C ARG A 189 -5.03 27.47 -6.76
N VAL A 190 -6.18 26.90 -6.43
CA VAL A 190 -6.60 25.59 -6.94
C VAL A 190 -7.38 25.82 -8.22
N ARG A 191 -7.10 25.05 -9.25
CA ARG A 191 -7.83 25.06 -10.52
C ARG A 191 -8.21 23.65 -10.89
N ILE A 192 -9.40 23.47 -11.45
CA ILE A 192 -9.82 22.22 -12.08
C ILE A 192 -9.11 22.12 -13.42
N GLU A 193 -8.30 21.09 -13.65
CA GLU A 193 -7.66 20.75 -14.91
C GLU A 193 -8.42 19.67 -15.67
N ARG A 194 -9.02 18.73 -14.95
CA ARG A 194 -9.95 17.76 -15.49
C ARG A 194 -11.28 17.92 -14.75
N ASP A 195 -12.32 18.19 -15.49
CA ASP A 195 -13.69 18.27 -14.98
C ASP A 195 -14.40 16.92 -15.08
N LEU A 196 -15.60 16.83 -14.49
CA LEU A 196 -16.48 15.67 -14.57
C LEU A 196 -16.91 15.42 -16.02
N ASP A 197 -16.96 14.14 -16.39
CA ASP A 197 -17.39 13.72 -17.72
C ASP A 197 -18.93 13.79 -17.88
N TYR A 198 -19.68 13.76 -16.76
CA TYR A 198 -21.15 13.74 -16.75
C TYR A 198 -21.76 14.77 -15.80
N PRO A 199 -22.97 15.30 -16.11
CA PRO A 199 -23.69 16.20 -15.21
C PRO A 199 -24.10 15.48 -13.94
N ILE A 200 -24.04 16.20 -12.83
CA ILE A 200 -24.42 15.71 -11.49
C ILE A 200 -25.69 16.37 -10.95
N GLU A 201 -26.36 17.20 -11.72
CA GLU A 201 -27.60 17.84 -11.32
C GLU A 201 -28.65 16.80 -10.92
N GLY A 202 -29.28 17.00 -9.78
CA GLY A 202 -30.31 16.11 -9.22
C GLY A 202 -29.78 14.73 -8.79
N ARG A 203 -28.48 14.47 -8.82
CA ARG A 203 -27.88 13.18 -8.42
C ARG A 203 -27.32 13.24 -7.00
N HIS A 204 -27.27 12.10 -6.33
CA HIS A 204 -26.54 11.97 -5.06
C HIS A 204 -25.04 11.82 -5.34
N VAL A 205 -24.23 12.70 -4.76
CA VAL A 205 -22.79 12.78 -4.99
C VAL A 205 -22.03 12.52 -3.69
N LEU A 206 -21.06 11.62 -3.75
CA LEU A 206 -20.04 11.41 -2.71
C LEU A 206 -18.69 11.84 -3.24
N VAL A 207 -18.11 12.88 -2.65
CA VAL A 207 -16.73 13.30 -2.92
C VAL A 207 -15.80 12.40 -2.12
N ILE A 208 -14.89 11.72 -2.81
CA ILE A 208 -13.95 10.76 -2.22
C ILE A 208 -12.57 11.42 -2.11
N GLU A 209 -12.06 11.50 -0.90
CA GLU A 209 -10.73 12.05 -0.57
C GLU A 209 -9.86 11.00 0.11
N ASP A 210 -8.57 11.02 -0.17
CA ASP A 210 -7.57 10.20 0.52
C ASP A 210 -7.29 10.74 1.92
N ILE A 211 -7.12 12.05 2.03
CA ILE A 211 -6.84 12.71 3.32
C ILE A 211 -7.40 14.14 3.36
N VAL A 212 -8.15 14.45 4.40
CA VAL A 212 -8.57 15.82 4.69
C VAL A 212 -7.64 16.45 5.72
N ASN A 213 -6.83 17.40 5.27
CA ASN A 213 -5.91 18.19 6.11
C ASN A 213 -6.58 19.51 6.54
N THR A 214 -6.18 20.61 5.91
CA THR A 214 -6.70 21.96 6.19
C THR A 214 -8.15 22.14 5.77
N GLY A 215 -8.64 21.35 4.83
CA GLY A 215 -9.96 21.44 4.25
C GLY A 215 -10.09 22.47 3.12
N VAL A 216 -9.07 23.28 2.84
CA VAL A 216 -9.14 24.37 1.82
C VAL A 216 -9.44 23.83 0.43
N THR A 217 -8.69 22.80 -0.01
CA THR A 217 -8.88 22.18 -1.32
C THR A 217 -10.25 21.54 -1.44
N LEU A 218 -10.65 20.80 -0.40
CA LEU A 218 -11.94 20.13 -0.36
C LEU A 218 -13.10 21.16 -0.34
N GLY A 219 -12.96 22.26 0.42
CA GLY A 219 -13.94 23.35 0.43
C GLY A 219 -14.16 23.92 -0.97
N PHE A 220 -13.07 24.21 -1.70
CA PHE A 220 -13.14 24.65 -3.10
C PHE A 220 -13.91 23.65 -3.99
N VAL A 221 -13.57 22.34 -3.89
CA VAL A 221 -14.24 21.29 -4.66
C VAL A 221 -15.73 21.25 -4.33
N LEU A 222 -16.10 21.29 -3.06
CA LEU A 222 -17.48 21.26 -2.61
C LEU A 222 -18.27 22.47 -3.13
N ASP A 223 -17.69 23.68 -3.12
CA ASP A 223 -18.35 24.89 -3.62
C ASP A 223 -18.61 24.81 -5.12
N VAL A 224 -17.64 24.30 -5.89
CA VAL A 224 -17.82 24.07 -7.34
C VAL A 224 -18.92 23.04 -7.61
N LEU A 225 -18.93 21.92 -6.87
CA LEU A 225 -19.94 20.87 -7.07
C LEU A 225 -21.33 21.27 -6.59
N ARG A 226 -21.44 22.05 -5.52
CA ARG A 226 -22.73 22.63 -5.06
C ARG A 226 -23.36 23.52 -6.12
N GLY A 227 -22.55 24.31 -6.83
CA GLY A 227 -23.00 25.15 -7.94
C GLY A 227 -23.59 24.35 -9.13
N ARG A 228 -23.47 23.02 -9.13
CA ARG A 228 -24.04 22.11 -10.14
C ARG A 228 -25.31 21.42 -9.68
N HIS A 229 -25.89 21.87 -8.57
CA HIS A 229 -27.22 21.47 -8.05
C HIS A 229 -27.42 19.96 -7.87
N PRO A 230 -26.49 19.20 -7.22
CA PRO A 230 -26.72 17.81 -6.90
C PRO A 230 -27.87 17.65 -5.89
N ALA A 231 -28.57 16.50 -5.90
CA ALA A 231 -29.62 16.20 -4.92
C ALA A 231 -29.07 16.09 -3.49
N SER A 232 -27.85 15.57 -3.36
CA SER A 232 -27.05 15.62 -2.13
C SER A 232 -25.57 15.63 -2.46
N LEU A 233 -24.77 16.25 -1.60
CA LEU A 233 -23.32 16.32 -1.72
C LEU A 233 -22.70 16.05 -0.36
N GLU A 234 -22.05 14.91 -0.22
CA GLU A 234 -21.41 14.45 1.01
C GLU A 234 -19.97 14.04 0.78
N VAL A 235 -19.19 13.97 1.84
CA VAL A 235 -17.74 13.64 1.77
C VAL A 235 -17.49 12.29 2.41
N VAL A 236 -16.66 11.50 1.73
CA VAL A 236 -16.03 10.27 2.23
C VAL A 236 -14.53 10.48 2.24
N THR A 237 -13.89 10.38 3.39
CA THR A 237 -12.43 10.45 3.48
C THR A 237 -11.87 9.19 4.10
N LEU A 238 -10.76 8.71 3.56
CA LEU A 238 -10.03 7.61 4.21
C LEU A 238 -9.37 8.08 5.50
N LEU A 239 -8.67 9.23 5.42
CA LEU A 239 -7.95 9.81 6.56
C LEU A 239 -8.48 11.21 6.88
N ASP A 240 -8.73 11.45 8.15
CA ASP A 240 -9.06 12.78 8.67
C ASP A 240 -7.99 13.27 9.64
N ARG A 241 -7.64 14.54 9.51
CA ARG A 241 -6.65 15.21 10.37
C ARG A 241 -7.25 16.48 10.98
N PRO A 242 -8.13 16.33 11.98
CA PRO A 242 -8.87 17.46 12.53
C PRO A 242 -7.95 18.54 13.13
N GLY A 243 -6.81 18.15 13.70
CA GLY A 243 -5.83 19.10 14.27
C GLY A 243 -5.16 20.06 13.28
N ARG A 244 -5.34 19.86 11.96
CA ARG A 244 -4.88 20.78 10.90
C ARG A 244 -6.01 21.53 10.19
N ARG A 245 -7.27 21.32 10.61
CA ARG A 245 -8.43 21.92 9.97
C ARG A 245 -8.45 23.44 10.18
N ILE A 246 -8.61 24.20 9.08
CA ILE A 246 -8.78 25.66 9.11
C ILE A 246 -10.05 26.12 8.41
N THR A 247 -10.88 25.18 7.91
CA THR A 247 -12.16 25.42 7.28
C THR A 247 -13.25 24.63 8.02
N SER A 248 -14.52 24.99 7.82
CA SER A 248 -15.66 24.28 8.39
C SER A 248 -16.09 23.02 7.62
N VAL A 249 -15.23 22.47 6.77
CA VAL A 249 -15.56 21.26 5.99
C VAL A 249 -15.58 20.04 6.90
N GLU A 250 -16.69 19.33 6.86
CA GLU A 250 -16.89 18.06 7.58
C GLU A 250 -17.03 16.90 6.60
N ALA A 251 -16.52 15.74 6.97
CA ALA A 251 -16.71 14.49 6.25
C ALA A 251 -17.78 13.65 6.95
N LYS A 252 -18.84 13.28 6.22
CA LYS A 252 -19.90 12.41 6.74
C LYS A 252 -19.40 10.99 7.02
N TYR A 253 -18.46 10.53 6.21
CA TYR A 253 -17.88 9.20 6.31
C TYR A 253 -16.38 9.33 6.47
N VAL A 254 -15.90 9.00 7.66
CA VAL A 254 -14.47 9.04 8.01
C VAL A 254 -13.95 7.62 8.22
N GLY A 255 -12.87 7.29 7.54
CA GLY A 255 -12.15 6.04 7.74
C GLY A 255 -11.38 6.05 9.06
N PHE A 256 -10.38 6.88 9.17
CA PHE A 256 -9.51 6.97 10.35
C PHE A 256 -9.20 8.44 10.66
N GLU A 257 -9.24 8.78 11.93
CA GLU A 257 -8.59 10.00 12.41
C GLU A 257 -7.10 9.71 12.66
N ILE A 258 -6.24 10.60 12.22
CA ILE A 258 -4.79 10.40 12.31
C ILE A 258 -4.07 11.61 12.93
N PRO A 259 -2.89 11.40 13.55
CA PRO A 259 -2.05 12.48 14.08
C PRO A 259 -1.46 13.35 12.96
N ASN A 260 -0.73 14.41 13.37
CA ASN A 260 -0.17 15.40 12.45
C ASN A 260 1.13 14.99 11.74
N ASP A 261 1.45 13.71 11.74
CA ASP A 261 2.64 13.16 11.10
C ASP A 261 2.53 13.10 9.57
N TYR A 262 3.67 13.07 8.89
CA TYR A 262 3.69 12.91 7.44
C TYR A 262 3.45 11.45 7.06
N VAL A 263 2.31 11.18 6.43
CA VAL A 263 1.87 9.82 6.07
C VAL A 263 1.95 9.60 4.57
N VAL A 264 2.30 8.36 4.19
CA VAL A 264 2.36 7.86 2.80
C VAL A 264 1.81 6.43 2.72
N GLY A 265 1.56 5.98 1.51
CA GLY A 265 1.05 4.64 1.23
C GLY A 265 -0.44 4.62 0.95
N TYR A 266 -0.93 3.55 0.35
CA TYR A 266 -2.30 3.34 -0.06
C TYR A 266 -2.89 4.52 -0.88
N GLY A 267 -2.08 5.05 -1.83
CA GLY A 267 -2.40 6.20 -2.67
C GLY A 267 -1.68 7.48 -2.28
N LEU A 268 -1.41 7.68 -1.00
CA LEU A 268 -0.68 8.85 -0.50
C LEU A 268 0.80 8.80 -0.89
N ASP A 269 1.39 9.95 -1.18
CA ASP A 269 2.75 10.03 -1.67
C ASP A 269 3.67 11.00 -0.93
N TYR A 270 4.96 10.79 -1.18
CA TYR A 270 6.01 11.77 -1.05
C TYR A 270 6.81 11.82 -2.35
N ARG A 271 6.76 12.93 -3.10
CA ARG A 271 7.41 13.12 -4.41
C ARG A 271 7.03 12.04 -5.43
N GLU A 272 5.75 11.78 -5.59
CA GLU A 272 5.16 10.73 -6.45
C GLU A 272 5.59 9.29 -6.09
N LEU A 273 6.28 9.09 -4.96
CA LEU A 273 6.71 7.79 -4.46
C LEU A 273 5.80 7.29 -3.35
N TYR A 274 5.84 5.99 -3.03
CA TYR A 274 5.14 5.30 -1.94
C TYR A 274 3.65 5.04 -2.14
N ARG A 275 2.98 5.58 -3.17
CA ARG A 275 1.53 5.37 -3.39
C ARG A 275 1.13 3.91 -3.40
N ASN A 276 2.01 3.05 -3.89
CA ASN A 276 1.82 1.61 -4.07
C ASN A 276 2.03 0.76 -2.81
N LEU A 277 2.32 1.34 -1.64
CA LEU A 277 2.38 0.59 -0.39
C LEU A 277 0.97 0.12 0.00
N PRO A 278 0.77 -1.15 0.43
CA PRO A 278 -0.55 -1.68 0.77
C PRO A 278 -1.02 -1.28 2.19
N PHE A 279 -0.34 -0.35 2.82
CA PHE A 279 -0.58 0.16 4.16
C PHE A 279 -0.33 1.67 4.21
N VAL A 280 -0.79 2.33 5.26
CA VAL A 280 -0.43 3.72 5.56
C VAL A 280 0.68 3.73 6.61
N CYS A 281 1.75 4.49 6.35
CA CYS A 281 2.89 4.60 7.27
C CYS A 281 3.35 6.04 7.43
N ILE A 282 4.05 6.28 8.54
CA ILE A 282 4.69 7.57 8.86
C ILE A 282 6.12 7.54 8.31
N LEU A 283 6.51 8.58 7.56
CA LEU A 283 7.89 8.78 7.14
C LEU A 283 8.73 9.38 8.28
N LYS A 284 10.01 8.99 8.35
CA LYS A 284 10.96 9.63 9.26
C LYS A 284 11.15 11.10 8.90
N PRO A 285 11.22 12.01 9.88
CA PRO A 285 11.46 13.44 9.62
C PRO A 285 12.69 13.71 8.78
N SER A 286 13.74 12.90 8.89
CA SER A 286 14.95 13.01 8.08
C SER A 286 14.71 12.89 6.57
N VAL A 287 13.62 12.23 6.14
CA VAL A 287 13.29 12.05 4.71
C VAL A 287 12.73 13.31 4.10
N TYR A 288 11.85 14.03 4.81
CA TYR A 288 11.16 15.21 4.29
C TYR A 288 11.72 16.55 4.80
N ASN A 289 12.51 16.55 5.90
CA ASN A 289 13.22 17.73 6.40
C ASN A 289 14.61 17.93 5.77
N ALA A 290 15.18 16.93 5.11
CA ALA A 290 16.53 16.95 4.54
C ALA A 290 16.76 18.00 3.42
N GLN A 291 15.75 18.85 3.12
CA GLN A 291 15.83 19.91 2.11
C GLN A 291 15.09 21.19 2.52
N LYS A 292 15.30 21.65 3.76
CA LYS A 292 15.31 23.11 3.94
C LYS A 292 16.71 23.54 3.47
N PRO A 293 16.82 24.33 2.39
CA PRO A 293 18.13 24.91 2.05
C PRO A 293 18.61 25.67 3.27
N ALA A 294 19.88 25.46 3.64
CA ALA A 294 20.54 26.35 4.59
C ALA A 294 20.34 27.78 4.05
N GLN A 295 19.79 28.66 4.87
CA GLN A 295 19.69 30.06 4.53
C GLN A 295 21.13 30.58 4.43
N GLY A 296 21.55 30.91 3.20
CA GLY A 296 22.83 31.56 2.94
C GLY A 296 23.64 30.88 1.85
N GLU A 297 23.32 31.20 0.58
CA GLU A 297 24.27 31.58 -0.47
C GLU A 297 23.49 31.85 -1.78
N PRO A 298 23.72 32.96 -2.49
CA PRO A 298 23.09 33.23 -3.78
C PRO A 298 23.93 32.58 -4.89
N GLY A 299 23.44 31.57 -5.54
CA GLY A 299 24.13 30.91 -6.62
C GLY A 299 23.28 29.89 -7.39
N GLU A 300 22.95 30.30 -8.63
CA GLU A 300 22.54 29.48 -9.76
C GLU A 300 21.14 28.86 -9.79
N ALA A 301 20.34 29.49 -10.63
CA ALA A 301 19.04 29.00 -11.10
C ALA A 301 19.20 27.66 -11.84
N ILE A 302 18.73 26.59 -11.21
CA ILE A 302 18.39 25.35 -11.91
C ILE A 302 16.87 25.23 -11.85
N THR A 303 16.27 25.32 -13.03
CA THR A 303 14.87 25.01 -13.31
C THR A 303 14.52 23.64 -12.75
N GLN A 304 13.76 23.57 -11.67
CA GLN A 304 13.16 22.35 -11.19
C GLN A 304 11.64 22.46 -11.14
N SER A 305 11.06 21.54 -11.88
CA SER A 305 9.67 21.15 -12.04
C SER A 305 8.88 21.17 -10.73
N ALA A 306 7.71 21.79 -10.83
CA ALA A 306 6.69 21.88 -9.80
C ALA A 306 6.24 20.51 -9.28
N ALA A 307 6.51 20.24 -8.04
CA ALA A 307 5.76 19.30 -7.19
C ALA A 307 6.14 19.56 -5.74
N GLN A 308 5.36 20.35 -5.05
CA GLN A 308 5.13 20.24 -3.60
C GLN A 308 4.51 21.51 -3.01
N ALA A 309 3.28 21.39 -2.62
CA ALA A 309 2.78 21.81 -1.31
C ALA A 309 1.39 21.20 -1.10
#